data_a8b31abd8be365dbe539992817b1974c
#
_entry.id   a8b31abd8be365dbe539992817b1974c
#
_cell.length_a   1.000
_cell.length_b   1.000
_cell.length_c   1.000
_cell.angle_alpha   90.00
_cell.angle_beta   90.00
_cell.angle_gamma   90.00
#
_symmetry.space_group_name_H-M   'P 1'
#
loop_
_entity.id
_entity.type
_entity.pdbx_description
1 polymer ?
#
loop_
_entity_poly.entity_id
_entity_poly.type
_entity_poly.pdbx_seq_one_letter_code
_entity_poly.pdbx_strand_id
1 'polypeptide(L)'
;MTGSPARRIFAAVTTAALVATTAACGGDESGPPTINVYYAQEQNFQKVIDDCNQQAQGKYHIRYNVLPRGADDQRVQMVRRLAAEDTGMDVLGLDVTWTQEFASADWIREWTGDNKAQAEDGTLQAPLESASYQGKLYAAPKNTNTQLLWYRSDLVPDPPKTWDELISTAQKLKQEGKPYEVDTMGAQYEGLVVLYNNIVASAGGEILNEDATKAVFNEGAVQALEILQKFASSGITNPSFTNTQEDDARLQFEGGSGAFELNYPFIWPALQESKADFKDSVKWAPYPGVDANTPAKVTIGGYNLAVSASSKHPDEAFAAALCLRNPEHQLFSAVNDGVPPTIESVYANPEMDKAYPFKNEILAQIKNGANRPQTPAYQNVSTVISARLSPPAAINPQQTADQLRGEIQDALESKGVLP
;
A
#
# COMPACT_ATOMS: atom_id res chain seq x y z
N MET A 1 34.98 58.73 66.15
CA MET A 1 34.67 58.40 67.55
C MET A 1 34.09 57.03 67.55
N THR A 2 34.81 56.15 68.24
CA THR A 2 34.42 54.86 68.83
C THR A 2 33.90 53.76 67.86
N GLY A 3 34.50 52.64 67.62
CA GLY A 3 35.42 51.83 68.50
C GLY A 3 34.83 50.45 68.58
N SER A 4 35.36 49.52 67.83
CA SER A 4 35.75 48.10 68.08
C SER A 4 34.83 47.20 68.91
N PRO A 5 35.07 45.90 69.11
CA PRO A 5 36.09 45.02 68.53
C PRO A 5 35.56 43.65 67.96
N ALA A 6 36.50 43.01 67.26
CA ALA A 6 36.41 41.66 66.73
C ALA A 6 36.21 40.56 67.81
N ARG A 7 35.40 39.57 67.51
CA ARG A 7 35.45 38.24 68.15
C ARG A 7 35.69 37.17 67.08
N ARG A 8 36.89 36.55 67.17
CA ARG A 8 37.26 35.35 66.46
C ARG A 8 36.54 34.16 67.06
N ILE A 9 35.79 33.42 66.31
CA ILE A 9 35.29 32.10 66.64
C ILE A 9 35.94 31.10 65.66
N PHE A 10 36.71 30.17 66.29
CA PHE A 10 37.23 28.98 65.54
C PHE A 10 36.02 28.07 65.23
N ALA A 11 35.88 27.74 63.94
CA ALA A 11 34.99 26.70 63.51
C ALA A 11 35.82 25.50 63.01
N ALA A 12 35.63 24.37 63.66
CA ALA A 12 36.21 23.10 63.34
C ALA A 12 35.67 22.58 61.99
N VAL A 13 36.60 22.24 61.11
CA VAL A 13 36.27 21.61 59.80
C VAL A 13 36.07 20.11 60.04
N THR A 14 34.79 19.68 60.01
CA THR A 14 34.40 18.26 59.91
C THR A 14 34.26 17.89 58.43
N THR A 15 35.24 17.15 57.91
CA THR A 15 35.20 16.61 56.55
C THR A 15 34.21 15.45 56.53
N ALA A 16 33.01 15.68 55.98
CA ALA A 16 32.05 14.63 55.64
C ALA A 16 32.40 14.13 54.25
N ALA A 17 32.86 12.90 54.12
CA ALA A 17 33.07 12.20 52.85
C ALA A 17 31.66 11.86 52.26
N LEU A 18 31.23 12.59 51.23
CA LEU A 18 30.10 12.20 50.42
C LEU A 18 30.52 11.01 49.52
N VAL A 19 30.05 9.81 49.89
CA VAL A 19 30.04 8.67 49.00
C VAL A 19 28.92 8.92 47.97
N ALA A 20 29.30 9.38 46.77
CA ALA A 20 28.38 9.45 45.62
C ALA A 20 28.13 8.01 45.13
N THR A 21 27.02 7.41 45.57
CA THR A 21 26.46 6.23 44.91
C THR A 21 25.90 6.70 43.58
N THR A 22 26.64 6.47 42.49
CA THR A 22 26.12 6.49 41.13
C THR A 22 25.13 5.34 41.01
N ALA A 23 23.85 5.65 41.28
CA ALA A 23 22.76 4.78 40.82
C ALA A 23 22.81 4.78 39.30
N ALA A 24 23.42 3.76 38.72
CA ALA A 24 23.25 3.40 37.32
C ALA A 24 21.77 3.07 37.15
N CYS A 25 20.99 3.99 36.57
CA CYS A 25 19.68 3.68 36.05
C CYS A 25 19.86 2.82 34.79
N GLY A 26 20.25 1.57 34.97
CA GLY A 26 19.96 0.49 34.07
C GLY A 26 18.61 -0.03 34.50
N GLY A 27 17.55 0.48 33.92
CA GLY A 27 16.24 -0.14 34.03
C GLY A 27 16.32 -1.46 33.27
N ASP A 28 16.53 -2.58 34.00
CA ASP A 28 16.09 -3.89 33.51
C ASP A 28 14.58 -3.76 33.33
N GLU A 29 14.13 -3.69 32.07
CA GLU A 29 12.71 -3.89 31.71
C GLU A 29 12.37 -5.33 32.09
N SER A 30 11.91 -5.56 33.32
CA SER A 30 11.59 -6.88 33.88
C SER A 30 10.28 -7.45 33.35
N GLY A 31 9.84 -7.05 32.19
CA GLY A 31 8.62 -7.49 31.50
C GLY A 31 8.87 -8.06 30.11
N PRO A 32 7.84 -8.63 29.46
CA PRO A 32 7.94 -9.05 28.08
C PRO A 32 8.27 -7.85 27.18
N PRO A 33 9.09 -8.03 26.12
CA PRO A 33 9.44 -6.95 25.21
C PRO A 33 8.20 -6.40 24.51
N THR A 34 8.18 -5.08 24.27
CA THR A 34 7.16 -4.44 23.45
C THR A 34 7.63 -4.39 22.00
N ILE A 35 6.86 -5.01 21.12
CA ILE A 35 7.09 -5.02 19.68
C ILE A 35 6.25 -3.92 19.04
N ASN A 36 6.92 -2.88 18.57
CA ASN A 36 6.27 -1.74 17.92
C ASN A 36 6.01 -2.06 16.44
N VAL A 37 4.75 -2.19 16.08
CA VAL A 37 4.28 -2.44 14.72
C VAL A 37 3.83 -1.10 14.12
N TYR A 38 4.49 -0.67 13.05
CA TYR A 38 4.14 0.51 12.25
C TYR A 38 3.40 0.04 11.01
N TYR A 39 2.10 0.30 10.94
CA TYR A 39 1.25 -0.22 9.87
C TYR A 39 0.17 0.81 9.48
N ALA A 40 -0.27 0.72 8.22
CA ALA A 40 -1.35 1.54 7.69
C ALA A 40 -2.64 1.43 8.52
N GLN A 41 -3.48 2.44 8.44
CA GLN A 41 -4.78 2.42 9.11
C GLN A 41 -5.70 1.37 8.44
N GLU A 42 -6.10 0.36 9.22
CA GLU A 42 -7.10 -0.65 8.85
C GLU A 42 -8.15 -0.70 9.97
N GLN A 43 -9.43 -0.72 9.60
CA GLN A 43 -10.53 -0.43 10.54
C GLN A 43 -10.56 -1.37 11.75
N ASN A 44 -10.35 -2.66 11.52
CA ASN A 44 -10.42 -3.68 12.57
C ASN A 44 -9.06 -4.25 13.00
N PHE A 45 -7.93 -3.68 12.55
CA PHE A 45 -6.61 -4.24 12.80
C PHE A 45 -6.24 -4.31 14.30
N GLN A 46 -6.79 -3.41 15.13
CA GLN A 46 -6.58 -3.48 16.58
C GLN A 46 -7.06 -4.80 17.17
N LYS A 47 -8.15 -5.39 16.64
CA LYS A 47 -8.64 -6.72 17.10
C LYS A 47 -7.64 -7.83 16.77
N VAL A 48 -6.98 -7.76 15.61
CA VAL A 48 -5.91 -8.69 15.23
C VAL A 48 -4.71 -8.54 16.18
N ILE A 49 -4.32 -7.29 16.51
CA ILE A 49 -3.28 -7.01 17.51
C ILE A 49 -3.62 -7.60 18.88
N ASP A 50 -4.84 -7.39 19.33
CA ASP A 50 -5.28 -7.87 20.66
C ASP A 50 -5.27 -9.41 20.73
N ASP A 51 -5.68 -10.08 19.67
CA ASP A 51 -5.65 -11.54 19.57
C ASP A 51 -4.21 -12.07 19.53
N CYS A 52 -3.31 -11.47 18.75
CA CYS A 52 -1.90 -11.81 18.74
C CYS A 52 -1.24 -11.59 20.11
N ASN A 53 -1.64 -10.56 20.85
CA ASN A 53 -1.18 -10.34 22.23
C ASN A 53 -1.64 -11.45 23.18
N GLN A 54 -2.86 -11.97 23.00
CA GLN A 54 -3.34 -13.12 23.77
C GLN A 54 -2.57 -14.40 23.39
N GLN A 55 -2.37 -14.65 22.10
CA GLN A 55 -1.63 -15.81 21.59
C GLN A 55 -0.14 -15.79 22.01
N ALA A 56 0.45 -14.61 22.21
CA ALA A 56 1.83 -14.46 22.67
C ALA A 56 2.07 -15.00 24.09
N GLN A 57 1.02 -15.15 24.91
CA GLN A 57 1.08 -15.71 26.28
C GLN A 57 2.18 -15.05 27.15
N GLY A 58 2.35 -13.74 27.02
CA GLY A 58 3.32 -12.98 27.78
C GLY A 58 4.77 -13.08 27.31
N LYS A 59 5.04 -13.69 26.14
CA LYS A 59 6.39 -13.69 25.54
C LYS A 59 6.79 -12.33 24.99
N TYR A 60 5.84 -11.60 24.43
CA TYR A 60 5.97 -10.22 23.95
C TYR A 60 4.60 -9.52 24.00
N HIS A 61 4.60 -8.20 23.80
CA HIS A 61 3.39 -7.39 23.66
C HIS A 61 3.51 -6.51 22.42
N ILE A 62 2.54 -6.61 21.51
CA ILE A 62 2.49 -5.79 20.30
C ILE A 62 1.84 -4.44 20.62
N ARG A 63 2.51 -3.35 20.20
CA ARG A 63 1.96 -2.00 20.17
C ARG A 63 1.74 -1.55 18.73
N TYR A 64 0.50 -1.22 18.40
CA TYR A 64 0.15 -0.69 17.09
C TYR A 64 0.45 0.81 17.02
N ASN A 65 1.31 1.20 16.10
CA ASN A 65 1.62 2.58 15.75
C ASN A 65 1.03 2.87 14.37
N VAL A 66 -0.08 3.60 14.34
CA VAL A 66 -0.83 3.88 13.12
C VAL A 66 -0.04 4.87 12.26
N LEU A 67 0.21 4.49 11.00
CA LEU A 67 0.82 5.35 9.99
C LEU A 67 -0.23 6.29 9.35
N PRO A 68 0.20 7.40 8.71
CA PRO A 68 -0.69 8.27 7.95
C PRO A 68 -1.52 7.50 6.89
N ARG A 69 -2.57 8.12 6.35
CA ARG A 69 -3.41 7.50 5.31
C ARG A 69 -2.71 7.41 3.96
N GLY A 70 -2.02 8.47 3.54
CA GLY A 70 -1.33 8.52 2.26
C GLY A 70 -0.07 7.65 2.25
N ALA A 71 0.10 6.83 1.20
CA ALA A 71 1.25 5.93 1.07
C ALA A 71 2.59 6.68 1.13
N ASP A 72 2.71 7.79 0.41
CA ASP A 72 3.93 8.60 0.40
C ASP A 72 4.31 9.13 1.80
N ASP A 73 3.32 9.57 2.59
CA ASP A 73 3.53 10.03 3.96
C ASP A 73 3.96 8.89 4.90
N GLN A 74 3.39 7.69 4.71
CA GLN A 74 3.80 6.48 5.45
C GLN A 74 5.28 6.18 5.21
N ARG A 75 5.68 6.14 3.94
CA ARG A 75 7.06 5.89 3.56
C ARG A 75 7.99 6.96 4.14
N VAL A 76 7.70 8.24 3.95
CA VAL A 76 8.53 9.35 4.46
C VAL A 76 8.73 9.25 5.96
N GLN A 77 7.67 8.91 6.73
CA GLN A 77 7.77 8.75 8.17
C GLN A 77 8.71 7.61 8.55
N MET A 78 8.60 6.44 7.89
CA MET A 78 9.45 5.29 8.18
C MET A 78 10.90 5.53 7.76
N VAL A 79 11.13 6.03 6.54
CA VAL A 79 12.47 6.30 6.00
C VAL A 79 13.26 7.27 6.89
N ARG A 80 12.62 8.38 7.34
CA ARG A 80 13.28 9.36 8.22
C ARG A 80 13.74 8.75 9.54
N ARG A 81 12.97 7.84 10.12
CA ARG A 81 13.30 7.19 11.39
C ARG A 81 14.38 6.12 11.19
N LEU A 82 14.27 5.30 10.15
CA LEU A 82 15.26 4.26 9.83
C LEU A 82 16.61 4.87 9.47
N ALA A 83 16.63 5.95 8.68
CA ALA A 83 17.86 6.69 8.37
C ALA A 83 18.50 7.36 9.61
N ALA A 84 17.73 7.59 10.67
CA ALA A 84 18.20 8.06 11.97
C ALA A 84 18.56 6.91 12.94
N GLU A 85 18.62 5.66 12.45
CA GLU A 85 18.91 4.45 13.23
C GLU A 85 17.98 4.25 14.44
N ASP A 86 16.70 4.64 14.29
CA ASP A 86 15.71 4.52 15.35
C ASP A 86 15.45 3.05 15.69
N THR A 87 15.82 2.63 16.89
CA THR A 87 15.64 1.26 17.39
C THR A 87 14.24 0.99 17.92
N GLY A 88 13.35 1.97 17.91
CA GLY A 88 11.96 1.84 18.39
C GLY A 88 10.98 1.35 17.29
N MET A 89 11.48 0.86 16.16
CA MET A 89 10.68 0.27 15.08
C MET A 89 11.03 -1.20 14.95
N ASP A 90 10.07 -2.10 15.19
CA ASP A 90 10.31 -3.55 15.16
C ASP A 90 9.71 -4.21 13.92
N VAL A 91 8.42 -4.01 13.67
CA VAL A 91 7.72 -4.52 12.49
C VAL A 91 7.18 -3.36 11.67
N LEU A 92 7.43 -3.39 10.36
CA LEU A 92 7.08 -2.36 9.39
C LEU A 92 6.09 -2.92 8.38
N GLY A 93 4.95 -2.26 8.24
CA GLY A 93 4.03 -2.50 7.13
C GLY A 93 4.50 -1.73 5.91
N LEU A 94 5.06 -2.43 4.95
CA LEU A 94 5.58 -1.87 3.72
C LEU A 94 4.56 -2.05 2.58
N ASP A 95 4.24 -1.00 1.85
CA ASP A 95 3.61 -1.18 0.54
C ASP A 95 4.44 -2.15 -0.32
N VAL A 96 3.79 -2.93 -1.15
CA VAL A 96 4.45 -3.95 -2.00
C VAL A 96 5.58 -3.38 -2.87
N THR A 97 5.64 -2.08 -3.07
CA THR A 97 6.67 -1.39 -3.87
C THR A 97 7.89 -0.94 -3.06
N TRP A 98 7.87 -1.03 -1.72
CA TRP A 98 8.96 -0.49 -0.89
C TRP A 98 9.97 -1.54 -0.44
N THR A 99 9.65 -2.84 -0.54
CA THR A 99 10.51 -3.92 -0.06
C THR A 99 11.92 -3.81 -0.64
N GLN A 100 12.04 -3.55 -1.95
CA GLN A 100 13.33 -3.47 -2.64
C GLN A 100 14.19 -2.29 -2.13
N GLU A 101 13.58 -1.13 -1.90
CA GLU A 101 14.26 0.04 -1.34
C GLU A 101 14.78 -0.25 0.07
N PHE A 102 13.88 -0.74 0.94
CA PHE A 102 14.21 -0.98 2.34
C PHE A 102 15.24 -2.11 2.52
N ALA A 103 15.20 -3.13 1.66
CA ALA A 103 16.19 -4.20 1.63
C ALA A 103 17.55 -3.70 1.10
N SER A 104 17.55 -2.90 0.03
CA SER A 104 18.80 -2.35 -0.54
C SER A 104 19.51 -1.36 0.36
N ALA A 105 18.76 -0.71 1.28
CA ALA A 105 19.29 0.20 2.28
C ALA A 105 19.71 -0.50 3.60
N ASP A 106 19.63 -1.83 3.66
CA ASP A 106 19.90 -2.64 4.86
C ASP A 106 19.01 -2.27 6.06
N TRP A 107 17.83 -1.72 5.84
CA TRP A 107 16.90 -1.33 6.90
C TRP A 107 16.04 -2.45 7.44
N ILE A 108 15.91 -3.55 6.69
CA ILE A 108 15.08 -4.71 7.04
C ILE A 108 15.85 -6.02 6.94
N ARG A 109 15.44 -6.99 7.75
CA ARG A 109 16.11 -8.30 7.87
C ARG A 109 15.64 -9.26 6.80
N GLU A 110 16.54 -10.09 6.30
CA GLU A 110 16.20 -11.26 5.48
C GLU A 110 15.40 -12.27 6.31
N TRP A 111 14.34 -12.82 5.74
CA TRP A 111 13.59 -13.95 6.31
C TRP A 111 14.28 -15.25 5.93
N THR A 112 14.63 -16.06 6.92
CA THR A 112 15.37 -17.33 6.74
C THR A 112 14.78 -18.45 7.57
N GLY A 113 15.20 -19.69 7.32
CA GLY A 113 14.81 -20.86 8.10
C GLY A 113 13.30 -21.03 8.23
N ASP A 114 12.83 -21.37 9.42
CA ASP A 114 11.42 -21.63 9.69
C ASP A 114 10.53 -20.40 9.50
N ASN A 115 11.02 -19.22 9.78
CA ASN A 115 10.28 -17.98 9.55
C ASN A 115 9.97 -17.77 8.06
N LYS A 116 10.96 -18.00 7.18
CA LYS A 116 10.77 -17.96 5.74
C LYS A 116 9.77 -19.02 5.28
N ALA A 117 9.94 -20.27 5.71
CA ALA A 117 9.05 -21.35 5.34
C ALA A 117 7.59 -21.05 5.70
N GLN A 118 7.33 -20.49 6.89
CA GLN A 118 5.98 -20.10 7.32
C GLN A 118 5.44 -18.88 6.53
N ALA A 119 6.29 -17.94 6.14
CA ALA A 119 5.88 -16.79 5.33
C ALA A 119 5.53 -17.18 3.89
N GLU A 120 6.19 -18.20 3.34
CA GLU A 120 5.96 -18.73 1.99
C GLU A 120 4.78 -19.72 1.91
N ASP A 121 4.45 -20.41 3.01
CA ASP A 121 3.45 -21.49 3.01
C ASP A 121 2.08 -20.98 2.55
N GLY A 122 1.58 -21.57 1.46
CA GLY A 122 0.29 -21.25 0.84
C GLY A 122 0.17 -19.81 0.30
N THR A 123 1.23 -19.01 0.32
CA THR A 123 1.22 -17.62 -0.15
C THR A 123 1.28 -17.57 -1.68
N LEU A 124 0.43 -16.74 -2.29
CA LEU A 124 0.37 -16.51 -3.72
C LEU A 124 1.68 -15.93 -4.26
N GLN A 125 2.03 -16.29 -5.51
CA GLN A 125 3.33 -15.98 -6.11
C GLN A 125 3.60 -14.48 -6.23
N ALA A 126 2.66 -13.70 -6.78
CA ALA A 126 2.87 -12.27 -7.01
C ALA A 126 3.11 -11.47 -5.70
N PRO A 127 2.36 -11.71 -4.59
CA PRO A 127 2.72 -11.17 -3.28
C PRO A 127 4.12 -11.57 -2.79
N LEU A 128 4.53 -12.85 -2.96
CA LEU A 128 5.88 -13.28 -2.58
C LEU A 128 6.98 -12.56 -3.36
N GLU A 129 6.77 -12.37 -4.66
CA GLU A 129 7.70 -11.61 -5.50
C GLU A 129 7.83 -10.16 -4.99
N SER A 130 6.73 -9.51 -4.61
CA SER A 130 6.75 -8.16 -4.06
C SER A 130 7.50 -8.03 -2.73
N ALA A 131 7.56 -9.13 -1.97
CA ALA A 131 8.25 -9.22 -0.68
C ALA A 131 9.73 -9.64 -0.79
N SER A 132 10.21 -9.82 -2.03
CA SER A 132 11.55 -10.34 -2.32
C SER A 132 12.44 -9.29 -2.98
N TYR A 133 13.75 -9.40 -2.75
CA TYR A 133 14.78 -8.61 -3.39
C TYR A 133 16.00 -9.48 -3.68
N GLN A 134 16.51 -9.46 -4.92
CA GLN A 134 17.67 -10.26 -5.35
C GLN A 134 17.57 -11.75 -4.98
N GLY A 135 16.37 -12.34 -5.13
CA GLY A 135 16.10 -13.76 -4.85
C GLY A 135 15.99 -14.13 -3.37
N LYS A 136 15.97 -13.15 -2.47
CA LYS A 136 15.83 -13.33 -1.03
C LYS A 136 14.52 -12.73 -0.55
N LEU A 137 13.88 -13.36 0.44
CA LEU A 137 12.67 -12.86 1.08
C LEU A 137 13.04 -11.87 2.19
N TYR A 138 12.49 -10.66 2.14
CA TYR A 138 12.73 -9.59 3.13
C TYR A 138 11.49 -9.19 3.92
N ALA A 139 10.32 -9.65 3.51
CA ALA A 139 9.09 -9.40 4.23
C ALA A 139 8.11 -10.57 4.06
N ALA A 140 7.09 -10.64 4.91
CA ALA A 140 6.02 -11.60 4.80
C ALA A 140 4.75 -10.91 4.30
N PRO A 141 4.17 -11.31 3.14
CA PRO A 141 2.95 -10.71 2.64
C PRO A 141 1.79 -10.86 3.64
N LYS A 142 1.23 -9.74 4.11
CA LYS A 142 0.10 -9.72 5.05
C LYS A 142 -1.23 -9.72 4.31
N ASN A 143 -1.35 -8.84 3.34
CA ASN A 143 -2.51 -8.77 2.45
C ASN A 143 -2.04 -8.39 1.06
N THR A 144 -2.85 -8.71 0.08
CA THR A 144 -2.70 -8.22 -1.29
C THR A 144 -3.85 -7.29 -1.64
N ASN A 145 -3.83 -6.74 -2.84
CA ASN A 145 -4.93 -5.93 -3.33
C ASN A 145 -4.95 -5.93 -4.86
N THR A 146 -6.14 -5.75 -5.45
CA THR A 146 -6.31 -5.54 -6.88
C THR A 146 -7.62 -4.80 -7.11
N GLN A 147 -7.70 -4.03 -8.19
CA GLN A 147 -8.89 -3.27 -8.52
C GLN A 147 -9.87 -4.11 -9.34
N LEU A 148 -11.16 -3.86 -9.15
CA LEU A 148 -12.27 -4.36 -9.96
C LEU A 148 -12.98 -3.21 -10.65
N LEU A 149 -13.77 -3.54 -11.67
CA LEU A 149 -14.82 -2.68 -12.17
C LEU A 149 -16.09 -2.91 -11.33
N TRP A 150 -16.47 -1.90 -10.56
CA TRP A 150 -17.77 -1.85 -9.87
C TRP A 150 -18.74 -1.09 -10.75
N TYR A 151 -19.99 -1.58 -10.85
CA TYR A 151 -20.93 -0.98 -11.76
C TYR A 151 -22.38 -1.09 -11.28
N ARG A 152 -23.21 -0.16 -11.72
CA ARG A 152 -24.65 -0.08 -11.49
C ARG A 152 -25.38 -1.01 -12.46
N SER A 153 -25.75 -2.23 -12.03
CA SER A 153 -26.41 -3.22 -12.87
C SER A 153 -27.85 -2.82 -13.26
N ASP A 154 -28.44 -1.89 -12.53
CA ASP A 154 -29.74 -1.26 -12.88
C ASP A 154 -29.63 -0.30 -14.07
N LEU A 155 -28.46 0.23 -14.35
CA LEU A 155 -28.15 1.10 -15.49
C LEU A 155 -27.50 0.33 -16.65
N VAL A 156 -26.64 -0.63 -16.34
CA VAL A 156 -25.83 -1.39 -17.28
C VAL A 156 -25.96 -2.88 -16.98
N PRO A 157 -26.85 -3.60 -17.68
CA PRO A 157 -27.06 -5.04 -17.45
C PRO A 157 -25.80 -5.89 -17.70
N ASP A 158 -25.04 -5.55 -18.75
CA ASP A 158 -23.81 -6.23 -19.15
C ASP A 158 -22.62 -5.29 -18.95
N PRO A 159 -21.66 -5.61 -18.05
CA PRO A 159 -20.52 -4.73 -17.78
C PRO A 159 -19.57 -4.64 -18.98
N PRO A 160 -19.00 -3.46 -19.23
CA PRO A 160 -17.99 -3.28 -20.26
C PRO A 160 -16.74 -4.10 -19.95
N LYS A 161 -16.16 -4.71 -20.99
CA LYS A 161 -14.95 -5.55 -20.89
C LYS A 161 -13.68 -4.83 -21.28
N THR A 162 -13.80 -3.73 -22.00
CA THR A 162 -12.65 -2.94 -22.47
C THR A 162 -12.81 -1.47 -22.10
N TRP A 163 -11.70 -0.74 -22.12
CA TRP A 163 -11.70 0.70 -21.94
C TRP A 163 -12.59 1.42 -22.97
N ASP A 164 -12.60 0.97 -24.22
CA ASP A 164 -13.44 1.55 -25.27
C ASP A 164 -14.93 1.32 -25.02
N GLU A 165 -15.30 0.12 -24.56
CA GLU A 165 -16.66 -0.18 -24.18
C GLU A 165 -17.10 0.62 -22.93
N LEU A 166 -16.20 0.76 -21.92
CA LEU A 166 -16.45 1.56 -20.73
C LEU A 166 -16.74 3.02 -21.09
N ILE A 167 -15.85 3.63 -21.90
CA ILE A 167 -15.99 5.00 -22.35
C ILE A 167 -17.29 5.20 -23.14
N SER A 168 -17.55 4.34 -24.11
CA SER A 168 -18.74 4.47 -24.97
C SER A 168 -20.05 4.25 -24.21
N THR A 169 -20.07 3.31 -23.25
CA THR A 169 -21.24 3.05 -22.40
C THR A 169 -21.52 4.24 -21.48
N ALA A 170 -20.50 4.78 -20.83
CA ALA A 170 -20.63 5.96 -19.98
C ALA A 170 -21.10 7.20 -20.78
N GLN A 171 -20.57 7.41 -21.99
CA GLN A 171 -21.02 8.50 -22.88
C GLN A 171 -22.49 8.34 -23.30
N LYS A 172 -22.94 7.11 -23.57
CA LYS A 172 -24.35 6.83 -23.87
C LYS A 172 -25.25 7.16 -22.68
N LEU A 173 -24.89 6.73 -21.47
CA LEU A 173 -25.64 7.06 -20.25
C LEU A 173 -25.72 8.58 -20.05
N LYS A 174 -24.64 9.30 -20.29
CA LYS A 174 -24.58 10.77 -20.23
C LYS A 174 -25.58 11.41 -21.21
N GLN A 175 -25.62 10.93 -22.45
CA GLN A 175 -26.58 11.41 -23.45
C GLN A 175 -28.04 11.12 -23.08
N GLU A 176 -28.27 10.04 -22.34
CA GLU A 176 -29.59 9.67 -21.83
C GLU A 176 -29.98 10.43 -20.53
N GLY A 177 -29.10 11.29 -20.00
CA GLY A 177 -29.33 12.03 -18.77
C GLY A 177 -29.32 11.16 -17.50
N LYS A 178 -28.68 9.99 -17.56
CA LYS A 178 -28.52 9.05 -16.44
C LYS A 178 -27.23 9.29 -15.69
N PRO A 179 -27.04 8.73 -14.47
CA PRO A 179 -25.72 8.59 -13.87
C PRO A 179 -24.76 7.92 -14.84
N TYR A 180 -23.55 8.49 -15.01
CA TYR A 180 -22.65 8.09 -16.09
C TYR A 180 -21.17 8.14 -15.74
N GLU A 181 -20.83 8.81 -14.63
CA GLU A 181 -19.44 9.02 -14.29
C GLU A 181 -18.71 7.69 -14.03
N VAL A 182 -17.42 7.70 -14.34
CA VAL A 182 -16.49 6.63 -14.00
C VAL A 182 -15.58 7.20 -12.91
N ASP A 183 -15.83 6.80 -11.68
CA ASP A 183 -15.12 7.27 -10.52
C ASP A 183 -13.84 6.44 -10.33
N THR A 184 -12.70 7.11 -10.24
CA THR A 184 -11.38 6.48 -10.05
C THR A 184 -10.34 7.53 -9.64
N MET A 185 -9.13 7.08 -9.30
CA MET A 185 -8.03 7.92 -8.86
C MET A 185 -7.41 8.69 -10.03
N GLY A 186 -7.30 10.01 -9.90
CA GLY A 186 -6.71 10.88 -10.93
C GLY A 186 -5.82 11.99 -10.35
N ALA A 187 -5.68 12.07 -9.02
CA ALA A 187 -4.77 12.99 -8.35
C ALA A 187 -3.30 12.66 -8.67
N GLN A 188 -2.43 13.65 -8.55
CA GLN A 188 -0.98 13.48 -8.77
C GLN A 188 -0.33 12.77 -7.58
N TYR A 189 -0.40 11.44 -7.54
CA TYR A 189 0.20 10.58 -6.52
C TYR A 189 0.26 9.14 -7.03
N GLU A 190 0.67 8.19 -6.18
CA GLU A 190 0.81 6.76 -6.52
C GLU A 190 -0.45 6.14 -7.14
N GLY A 191 -1.68 6.54 -6.73
CA GLY A 191 -2.92 5.98 -7.29
C GLY A 191 -3.08 6.23 -8.79
N LEU A 192 -2.62 7.37 -9.31
CA LEU A 192 -2.58 7.63 -10.76
C LEU A 192 -1.53 6.75 -11.45
N VAL A 193 -0.41 6.48 -10.78
CA VAL A 193 0.63 5.57 -11.28
C VAL A 193 0.09 4.14 -11.35
N VAL A 194 -0.69 3.70 -10.35
CA VAL A 194 -1.38 2.40 -10.37
C VAL A 194 -2.37 2.32 -11.53
N LEU A 195 -3.22 3.32 -11.72
CA LEU A 195 -4.17 3.36 -12.85
C LEU A 195 -3.44 3.19 -14.18
N TYR A 196 -2.35 3.92 -14.38
CA TYR A 196 -1.52 3.79 -15.58
C TYR A 196 -0.88 2.41 -15.72
N ASN A 197 -0.25 1.89 -14.65
CA ASN A 197 0.37 0.56 -14.66
C ASN A 197 -0.61 -0.58 -14.94
N ASN A 198 -1.87 -0.48 -14.49
CA ASN A 198 -2.91 -1.44 -14.84
C ASN A 198 -3.15 -1.50 -16.36
N ILE A 199 -3.16 -0.34 -17.01
CA ILE A 199 -3.33 -0.27 -18.46
C ILE A 199 -2.06 -0.77 -19.16
N VAL A 200 -0.87 -0.38 -18.68
CA VAL A 200 0.43 -0.86 -19.22
C VAL A 200 0.51 -2.38 -19.16
N ALA A 201 0.24 -2.99 -18.01
CA ALA A 201 0.30 -4.43 -17.83
C ALA A 201 -0.72 -5.15 -18.75
N SER A 202 -1.94 -4.60 -18.89
CA SER A 202 -2.99 -5.13 -19.77
C SER A 202 -2.64 -5.00 -21.24
N ALA A 203 -1.84 -4.00 -21.62
CA ALA A 203 -1.33 -3.80 -22.99
C ALA A 203 -0.06 -4.61 -23.29
N GLY A 204 0.43 -5.43 -22.37
CA GLY A 204 1.73 -6.10 -22.50
C GLY A 204 2.89 -5.11 -22.55
N GLY A 205 2.70 -3.95 -21.92
CA GLY A 205 3.68 -2.87 -21.88
C GLY A 205 4.73 -3.08 -20.80
N GLU A 206 5.85 -2.38 -20.96
CA GLU A 206 6.97 -2.36 -20.03
C GLU A 206 7.45 -0.91 -19.83
N ILE A 207 7.62 -0.52 -18.56
CA ILE A 207 8.20 0.76 -18.17
C ILE A 207 9.71 0.61 -18.00
N LEU A 208 10.14 -0.44 -17.32
CA LEU A 208 11.54 -0.82 -17.12
C LEU A 208 11.83 -2.17 -17.80
N ASN A 209 13.09 -2.42 -18.10
CA ASN A 209 13.55 -3.75 -18.48
C ASN A 209 13.47 -4.73 -17.30
N GLU A 210 13.66 -6.03 -17.57
CA GLU A 210 13.55 -7.11 -16.57
C GLU A 210 14.44 -6.89 -15.34
N ASP A 211 15.66 -6.40 -15.53
CA ASP A 211 16.60 -6.11 -14.44
C ASP A 211 16.31 -4.79 -13.70
N ALA A 212 15.27 -4.06 -14.09
CA ALA A 212 14.89 -2.75 -13.57
C ALA A 212 16.03 -1.70 -13.56
N THR A 213 16.97 -1.81 -14.51
CA THR A 213 18.12 -0.92 -14.66
C THR A 213 17.97 0.11 -15.77
N LYS A 214 16.97 -0.07 -16.64
CA LYS A 214 16.78 0.76 -17.84
C LYS A 214 15.32 1.06 -18.07
N ALA A 215 15.01 2.33 -18.33
CA ALA A 215 13.70 2.75 -18.81
C ALA A 215 13.52 2.36 -20.28
N VAL A 216 12.47 1.58 -20.60
CA VAL A 216 12.21 1.08 -21.94
C VAL A 216 10.98 1.72 -22.61
N PHE A 217 9.87 1.86 -21.92
CA PHE A 217 8.62 2.42 -22.47
C PHE A 217 8.31 1.91 -23.87
N ASN A 218 7.97 0.63 -23.97
CA ASN A 218 7.65 -0.03 -25.24
C ASN A 218 6.27 0.42 -25.80
N GLU A 219 5.86 -0.16 -26.94
CA GLU A 219 4.59 0.20 -27.60
C GLU A 219 3.37 0.05 -26.67
N GLY A 220 3.32 -0.99 -25.82
CA GLY A 220 2.24 -1.19 -24.86
C GLY A 220 2.17 -0.07 -23.81
N ALA A 221 3.32 0.45 -23.38
CA ALA A 221 3.35 1.59 -22.45
C ALA A 221 2.86 2.89 -23.13
N VAL A 222 3.16 3.09 -24.41
CA VAL A 222 2.63 4.23 -25.20
C VAL A 222 1.12 4.08 -25.40
N GLN A 223 0.63 2.89 -25.76
CA GLN A 223 -0.80 2.59 -25.88
C GLN A 223 -1.55 2.88 -24.59
N ALA A 224 -0.95 2.57 -23.44
CA ALA A 224 -1.53 2.88 -22.14
C ALA A 224 -1.68 4.40 -21.92
N LEU A 225 -0.74 5.23 -22.37
CA LEU A 225 -0.86 6.70 -22.36
C LEU A 225 -2.02 7.18 -23.23
N GLU A 226 -2.21 6.58 -24.41
CA GLU A 226 -3.31 6.90 -25.33
C GLU A 226 -4.67 6.59 -24.69
N ILE A 227 -4.80 5.41 -24.07
CA ILE A 227 -6.03 5.00 -23.38
C ILE A 227 -6.33 5.94 -22.20
N LEU A 228 -5.34 6.23 -21.36
CA LEU A 228 -5.51 7.11 -20.21
C LEU A 228 -5.91 8.53 -20.63
N GLN A 229 -5.27 9.08 -21.64
CA GLN A 229 -5.60 10.39 -22.20
C GLN A 229 -7.01 10.42 -22.77
N LYS A 230 -7.38 9.40 -23.59
CA LYS A 230 -8.72 9.24 -24.15
C LYS A 230 -9.79 9.17 -23.05
N PHE A 231 -9.55 8.36 -22.03
CA PHE A 231 -10.44 8.25 -20.87
C PHE A 231 -10.63 9.61 -20.17
N ALA A 232 -9.52 10.26 -19.79
CA ALA A 232 -9.56 11.53 -19.07
C ALA A 232 -10.19 12.69 -19.86
N SER A 233 -10.06 12.68 -21.20
CA SER A 233 -10.62 13.71 -22.08
C SER A 233 -12.05 13.41 -22.58
N SER A 234 -12.58 12.22 -22.27
CA SER A 234 -13.89 11.74 -22.79
C SER A 234 -15.11 12.47 -22.20
N GLY A 235 -14.91 13.22 -21.10
CA GLY A 235 -15.96 13.93 -20.38
C GLY A 235 -16.88 13.03 -19.56
N ILE A 236 -16.42 11.84 -19.19
CA ILE A 236 -17.15 10.88 -18.36
C ILE A 236 -16.57 10.79 -16.94
N THR A 237 -15.47 11.44 -16.64
CA THR A 237 -14.91 11.51 -15.30
C THR A 237 -15.61 12.57 -14.45
N ASN A 238 -15.58 12.41 -13.14
CA ASN A 238 -16.05 13.44 -12.22
C ASN A 238 -15.23 14.74 -12.43
N PRO A 239 -15.83 15.94 -12.29
CA PRO A 239 -15.11 17.21 -12.41
C PRO A 239 -13.91 17.36 -11.49
N SER A 240 -13.88 16.68 -10.35
CA SER A 240 -12.77 16.67 -9.39
C SER A 240 -11.72 15.58 -9.68
N PHE A 241 -11.82 14.84 -10.76
CA PHE A 241 -10.97 13.67 -11.09
C PHE A 241 -9.49 13.90 -10.80
N THR A 242 -8.92 15.03 -11.19
CA THR A 242 -7.51 15.35 -10.96
C THR A 242 -7.11 15.61 -9.51
N ASN A 243 -8.07 15.55 -8.58
CA ASN A 243 -7.84 15.67 -7.14
C ASN A 243 -8.40 14.44 -6.37
N THR A 244 -8.91 13.45 -7.08
CA THR A 244 -9.59 12.28 -6.53
C THR A 244 -8.59 11.21 -6.14
N GLN A 245 -8.67 10.74 -4.89
CA GLN A 245 -7.99 9.56 -4.36
C GLN A 245 -9.01 8.44 -4.11
N GLU A 246 -8.60 7.29 -3.55
CA GLU A 246 -9.43 6.09 -3.39
C GLU A 246 -10.73 6.33 -2.62
N ASP A 247 -10.65 6.99 -1.46
CA ASP A 247 -11.83 7.30 -0.64
C ASP A 247 -12.74 8.34 -1.30
N ASP A 248 -12.16 9.31 -2.03
CA ASP A 248 -12.93 10.32 -2.75
C ASP A 248 -13.73 9.67 -3.90
N ALA A 249 -13.10 8.76 -4.66
CA ALA A 249 -13.76 8.01 -5.72
C ALA A 249 -14.95 7.22 -5.17
N ARG A 250 -14.75 6.50 -4.05
CA ARG A 250 -15.82 5.77 -3.36
C ARG A 250 -16.97 6.70 -2.95
N LEU A 251 -16.67 7.83 -2.33
CA LEU A 251 -17.71 8.78 -1.90
C LEU A 251 -18.46 9.42 -3.08
N GLN A 252 -17.78 9.66 -4.21
CA GLN A 252 -18.38 10.14 -5.44
C GLN A 252 -19.37 9.11 -6.00
N PHE A 253 -18.95 7.83 -6.08
CA PHE A 253 -19.79 6.74 -6.52
C PHE A 253 -21.00 6.55 -5.60
N GLU A 254 -20.82 6.53 -4.27
CA GLU A 254 -21.92 6.48 -3.28
C GLU A 254 -22.87 7.68 -3.40
N GLY A 255 -22.38 8.82 -3.88
CA GLY A 255 -23.18 10.02 -4.17
C GLY A 255 -24.13 9.88 -5.35
N GLY A 256 -23.98 8.85 -6.18
CA GLY A 256 -24.93 8.41 -7.21
C GLY A 256 -24.79 9.09 -8.57
N SER A 257 -23.77 9.91 -8.82
CA SER A 257 -23.43 10.44 -10.16
C SER A 257 -22.71 9.41 -11.04
N GLY A 258 -22.02 8.46 -10.41
CA GLY A 258 -21.31 7.38 -11.07
C GLY A 258 -22.20 6.22 -11.50
N ALA A 259 -21.93 5.70 -12.69
CA ALA A 259 -22.43 4.39 -13.13
C ALA A 259 -21.37 3.30 -12.94
N PHE A 260 -20.11 3.71 -12.82
CA PHE A 260 -18.94 2.86 -12.72
C PHE A 260 -17.95 3.39 -11.69
N GLU A 261 -17.22 2.48 -11.05
CA GLU A 261 -16.05 2.81 -10.23
C GLU A 261 -14.94 1.79 -10.51
N LEU A 262 -13.72 2.28 -10.69
CA LEU A 262 -12.51 1.45 -10.73
C LEU A 262 -11.79 1.62 -9.40
N ASN A 263 -11.93 0.66 -8.50
CA ASN A 263 -11.40 0.77 -7.14
C ASN A 263 -11.18 -0.60 -6.50
N TYR A 264 -10.59 -0.60 -5.33
CA TYR A 264 -10.27 -1.77 -4.53
C TYR A 264 -11.47 -2.32 -3.76
N PRO A 265 -11.44 -3.59 -3.31
CA PRO A 265 -12.56 -4.25 -2.65
C PRO A 265 -13.05 -3.63 -1.34
N PHE A 266 -12.27 -2.76 -0.70
CA PHE A 266 -12.70 -2.07 0.53
C PHE A 266 -13.97 -1.23 0.36
N ILE A 267 -14.30 -0.87 -0.88
CA ILE A 267 -15.54 -0.14 -1.16
C ILE A 267 -16.78 -0.98 -0.87
N TRP A 268 -16.70 -2.31 -0.98
CA TRP A 268 -17.85 -3.18 -0.80
C TRP A 268 -18.46 -3.11 0.61
N PRO A 269 -17.73 -3.38 1.71
CA PRO A 269 -18.29 -3.22 3.04
C PRO A 269 -18.74 -1.77 3.31
N ALA A 270 -17.99 -0.77 2.86
CA ALA A 270 -18.39 0.63 3.02
C ALA A 270 -19.71 0.95 2.30
N LEU A 271 -19.87 0.48 1.06
CA LEU A 271 -21.11 0.63 0.29
C LEU A 271 -22.31 -0.05 0.98
N GLN A 272 -22.12 -1.26 1.55
CA GLN A 272 -23.20 -1.96 2.27
C GLN A 272 -23.68 -1.18 3.49
N GLU A 273 -22.78 -0.45 4.15
CA GLU A 273 -23.08 0.43 5.30
C GLU A 273 -23.60 1.81 4.88
N SER A 274 -23.42 2.20 3.60
CA SER A 274 -23.81 3.50 3.07
C SER A 274 -25.33 3.66 2.98
N LYS A 275 -25.77 4.90 2.72
CA LYS A 275 -27.18 5.26 2.47
C LYS A 275 -27.54 5.30 0.98
N ALA A 276 -26.68 4.81 0.09
CA ALA A 276 -26.93 4.80 -1.33
C ALA A 276 -28.13 3.90 -1.66
N ASP A 277 -29.17 4.48 -2.25
CA ASP A 277 -30.44 3.78 -2.56
C ASP A 277 -30.25 2.64 -3.57
N PHE A 278 -29.16 2.69 -4.32
CA PHE A 278 -28.83 1.74 -5.39
C PHE A 278 -27.83 0.66 -4.98
N LYS A 279 -27.37 0.62 -3.74
CA LYS A 279 -26.30 -0.29 -3.30
C LYS A 279 -26.55 -1.76 -3.63
N ASP A 280 -27.81 -2.20 -3.58
CA ASP A 280 -28.20 -3.58 -3.92
C ASP A 280 -28.12 -3.88 -5.43
N SER A 281 -28.02 -2.83 -6.26
CA SER A 281 -27.81 -2.93 -7.72
C SER A 281 -26.33 -2.89 -8.12
N VAL A 282 -25.42 -2.63 -7.18
CA VAL A 282 -23.98 -2.62 -7.48
C VAL A 282 -23.50 -4.05 -7.62
N LYS A 283 -22.79 -4.28 -8.71
CA LYS A 283 -22.09 -5.53 -9.03
C LYS A 283 -20.64 -5.25 -9.39
N TRP A 284 -19.91 -6.29 -9.65
CA TRP A 284 -18.50 -6.26 -10.00
C TRP A 284 -18.23 -7.04 -11.28
N ALA A 285 -17.14 -6.69 -11.92
CA ALA A 285 -16.60 -7.38 -13.09
C ALA A 285 -15.07 -7.29 -13.06
N PRO A 286 -14.37 -8.11 -13.85
CA PRO A 286 -12.95 -7.93 -14.09
C PRO A 286 -12.63 -6.50 -14.54
N TYR A 287 -11.43 -6.03 -14.22
CA TYR A 287 -10.93 -4.73 -14.68
C TYR A 287 -10.98 -4.64 -16.22
N PRO A 288 -11.29 -3.47 -16.82
CA PRO A 288 -11.38 -3.34 -18.27
C PRO A 288 -10.03 -3.62 -18.95
N GLY A 289 -10.04 -4.50 -19.94
CA GLY A 289 -8.87 -4.80 -20.77
C GLY A 289 -8.65 -3.75 -21.87
N VAL A 290 -7.51 -3.87 -22.56
CA VAL A 290 -7.19 -3.04 -23.74
C VAL A 290 -7.88 -3.57 -25.01
N ASP A 291 -8.19 -4.87 -25.02
CA ASP A 291 -8.97 -5.53 -26.07
C ASP A 291 -9.90 -6.61 -25.48
N ALA A 292 -10.88 -7.05 -26.28
CA ALA A 292 -11.92 -7.99 -25.80
C ALA A 292 -11.44 -9.45 -25.71
N ASN A 293 -10.29 -9.80 -26.25
CA ASN A 293 -9.81 -11.18 -26.37
C ASN A 293 -8.78 -11.51 -25.29
N THR A 294 -8.13 -10.49 -24.70
CA THR A 294 -7.09 -10.64 -23.70
C THR A 294 -7.61 -10.18 -22.35
N PRO A 295 -7.68 -11.07 -21.33
CA PRO A 295 -8.05 -10.66 -19.98
C PRO A 295 -7.13 -9.54 -19.47
N ALA A 296 -7.68 -8.56 -18.78
CA ALA A 296 -6.90 -7.51 -18.17
C ALA A 296 -5.86 -8.11 -17.20
N LYS A 297 -4.67 -7.54 -17.22
CA LYS A 297 -3.60 -7.84 -16.29
C LYS A 297 -3.43 -6.65 -15.35
N VAL A 298 -3.91 -6.78 -14.11
CA VAL A 298 -3.95 -5.69 -13.15
C VAL A 298 -2.73 -5.75 -12.23
N THR A 299 -2.22 -4.62 -11.82
CA THR A 299 -1.14 -4.61 -10.83
C THR A 299 -1.67 -4.97 -9.46
N ILE A 300 -0.88 -5.73 -8.70
CA ILE A 300 -1.19 -6.01 -7.30
C ILE A 300 -0.75 -4.86 -6.41
N GLY A 301 -1.53 -4.63 -5.37
CA GLY A 301 -1.19 -3.80 -4.22
C GLY A 301 -1.11 -4.63 -2.95
N GLY A 302 -1.12 -3.98 -1.81
CA GLY A 302 -1.12 -4.61 -0.50
C GLY A 302 0.09 -4.25 0.34
N TYR A 303 0.21 -4.93 1.49
CA TYR A 303 1.26 -4.67 2.46
C TYR A 303 2.03 -5.94 2.82
N ASN A 304 3.34 -5.78 2.93
CA ASN A 304 4.28 -6.78 3.42
C ASN A 304 4.73 -6.41 4.84
N LEU A 305 4.84 -7.36 5.75
CA LEU A 305 5.38 -7.15 7.10
C LEU A 305 6.87 -7.45 7.11
N ALA A 306 7.69 -6.43 7.27
CA ALA A 306 9.15 -6.54 7.38
C ALA A 306 9.60 -6.38 8.83
N VAL A 307 10.71 -7.01 9.20
CA VAL A 307 11.36 -6.85 10.50
C VAL A 307 12.52 -5.88 10.35
N SER A 308 12.52 -4.82 11.15
CA SER A 308 13.57 -3.80 11.13
C SER A 308 14.95 -4.39 11.47
N ALA A 309 15.98 -3.97 10.74
CA ALA A 309 17.37 -4.37 11.02
C ALA A 309 17.84 -3.89 12.38
N SER A 310 17.33 -2.72 12.84
CA SER A 310 17.67 -2.12 14.14
C SER A 310 16.83 -2.60 15.30
N SER A 311 15.83 -3.50 15.09
CA SER A 311 15.04 -4.09 16.19
C SER A 311 15.95 -4.81 17.20
N LYS A 312 15.70 -4.55 18.48
CA LYS A 312 16.36 -5.20 19.61
C LYS A 312 15.78 -6.58 19.95
N HIS A 313 14.60 -6.88 19.39
CA HIS A 313 13.83 -8.09 19.64
C HIS A 313 13.41 -8.77 18.33
N PRO A 314 14.39 -9.16 17.47
CA PRO A 314 14.07 -9.65 16.13
C PRO A 314 13.27 -10.95 16.14
N ASP A 315 13.52 -11.86 17.07
CA ASP A 315 12.80 -13.16 17.12
C ASP A 315 11.32 -12.95 17.46
N GLU A 316 11.02 -12.08 18.43
CA GLU A 316 9.66 -11.72 18.80
C GLU A 316 8.99 -10.89 17.69
N ALA A 317 9.74 -10.06 16.97
CA ALA A 317 9.23 -9.29 15.84
C ALA A 317 8.82 -10.21 14.67
N PHE A 318 9.63 -11.24 14.35
CA PHE A 318 9.24 -12.27 13.38
C PHE A 318 7.99 -13.03 13.83
N ALA A 319 7.94 -13.46 15.11
CA ALA A 319 6.78 -14.15 15.65
C ALA A 319 5.50 -13.28 15.62
N ALA A 320 5.62 -12.00 15.95
CA ALA A 320 4.53 -11.03 15.85
C ALA A 320 4.04 -10.86 14.39
N ALA A 321 4.96 -10.68 13.44
CA ALA A 321 4.63 -10.55 12.02
C ALA A 321 3.93 -11.80 11.48
N LEU A 322 4.38 -13.00 11.85
CA LEU A 322 3.73 -14.28 11.48
C LEU A 322 2.33 -14.40 12.07
N CYS A 323 2.13 -13.98 13.34
CA CYS A 323 0.80 -13.96 13.93
C CYS A 323 -0.12 -13.01 13.15
N LEU A 324 0.31 -11.76 12.91
CA LEU A 324 -0.49 -10.72 12.25
C LEU A 324 -0.94 -11.09 10.83
N ARG A 325 -0.24 -12.04 10.17
CA ARG A 325 -0.53 -12.47 8.81
C ARG A 325 -1.06 -13.90 8.69
N ASN A 326 -1.33 -14.59 9.80
CA ASN A 326 -1.80 -15.97 9.75
C ASN A 326 -3.12 -16.12 8.96
N PRO A 327 -3.51 -17.31 8.50
CA PRO A 327 -4.73 -17.51 7.71
C PRO A 327 -6.00 -17.01 8.38
N GLU A 328 -6.12 -17.15 9.71
CA GLU A 328 -7.27 -16.72 10.50
C GLU A 328 -7.41 -15.18 10.47
N HIS A 329 -6.30 -14.46 10.67
CA HIS A 329 -6.30 -13.00 10.65
C HIS A 329 -6.48 -12.42 9.24
N GLN A 330 -5.96 -13.11 8.21
CA GLN A 330 -6.25 -12.71 6.82
C GLN A 330 -7.72 -12.93 6.47
N LEU A 331 -8.34 -14.02 6.94
CA LEU A 331 -9.79 -14.24 6.80
C LEU A 331 -10.57 -13.12 7.50
N PHE A 332 -10.21 -12.81 8.73
CA PHE A 332 -10.86 -11.75 9.50
C PHE A 332 -10.80 -10.39 8.77
N SER A 333 -9.62 -9.99 8.27
CA SER A 333 -9.46 -8.75 7.50
C SER A 333 -10.25 -8.78 6.17
N ALA A 334 -10.32 -9.92 5.49
CA ALA A 334 -11.11 -10.04 4.26
C ALA A 334 -12.61 -9.84 4.52
N VAL A 335 -13.13 -10.49 5.55
CA VAL A 335 -14.57 -10.49 5.88
C VAL A 335 -15.02 -9.13 6.43
N ASN A 336 -14.19 -8.46 7.27
CA ASN A 336 -14.59 -7.28 8.00
C ASN A 336 -14.10 -5.95 7.36
N ASP A 337 -12.96 -5.99 6.66
CA ASP A 337 -12.32 -4.79 6.11
C ASP A 337 -12.23 -4.80 4.57
N GLY A 338 -12.67 -5.88 3.93
CA GLY A 338 -12.60 -6.03 2.48
C GLY A 338 -11.17 -6.15 1.93
N VAL A 339 -10.23 -6.62 2.74
CA VAL A 339 -8.79 -6.70 2.42
C VAL A 339 -8.43 -8.10 1.91
N PRO A 340 -8.05 -8.26 0.63
CA PRO A 340 -7.79 -9.58 0.03
C PRO A 340 -6.64 -10.35 0.70
N PRO A 341 -6.83 -11.66 0.98
CA PRO A 341 -5.78 -12.52 1.52
C PRO A 341 -4.63 -12.77 0.54
N THR A 342 -3.43 -12.99 1.08
CA THR A 342 -2.27 -13.49 0.30
C THR A 342 -2.16 -15.01 0.32
N ILE A 343 -2.83 -15.67 1.26
CA ILE A 343 -2.82 -17.12 1.42
C ILE A 343 -4.00 -17.72 0.63
N GLU A 344 -3.70 -18.54 -0.38
CA GLU A 344 -4.68 -19.04 -1.33
C GLU A 344 -5.84 -19.83 -0.67
N SER A 345 -5.53 -20.66 0.33
CA SER A 345 -6.52 -21.50 1.00
C SER A 345 -7.62 -20.69 1.72
N VAL A 346 -7.35 -19.44 2.09
CA VAL A 346 -8.32 -18.57 2.76
C VAL A 346 -9.53 -18.28 1.85
N TYR A 347 -9.32 -18.20 0.53
CA TYR A 347 -10.41 -17.96 -0.44
C TYR A 347 -11.44 -19.12 -0.49
N ALA A 348 -11.06 -20.32 -0.05
CA ALA A 348 -11.96 -21.48 0.03
C ALA A 348 -12.84 -21.46 1.30
N ASN A 349 -12.60 -20.54 2.25
CA ASN A 349 -13.36 -20.49 3.48
C ASN A 349 -14.83 -20.04 3.22
N PRO A 350 -15.85 -20.77 3.73
CA PRO A 350 -17.25 -20.44 3.54
C PRO A 350 -17.67 -19.06 4.09
N GLU A 351 -16.99 -18.52 5.08
CA GLU A 351 -17.26 -17.20 5.62
C GLU A 351 -17.07 -16.08 4.58
N MET A 352 -16.17 -16.28 3.62
CA MET A 352 -15.95 -15.35 2.51
C MET A 352 -17.13 -15.35 1.50
N ASP A 353 -17.90 -16.41 1.38
CA ASP A 353 -18.95 -16.51 0.35
C ASP A 353 -19.98 -15.39 0.45
N LYS A 354 -20.34 -14.99 1.67
CA LYS A 354 -21.33 -13.94 1.92
C LYS A 354 -20.68 -12.55 1.97
N ALA A 355 -19.59 -12.41 2.70
CA ALA A 355 -18.96 -11.11 2.97
C ALA A 355 -18.11 -10.64 1.79
N TYR A 356 -17.60 -11.57 0.98
CA TYR A 356 -16.69 -11.32 -0.11
C TYR A 356 -17.13 -12.05 -1.40
N PRO A 357 -18.31 -11.72 -1.95
CA PRO A 357 -18.93 -12.50 -3.03
C PRO A 357 -18.13 -12.47 -4.34
N PHE A 358 -17.21 -11.51 -4.51
CA PHE A 358 -16.29 -11.35 -5.65
C PHE A 358 -14.94 -12.06 -5.45
N LYS A 359 -14.80 -12.92 -4.44
CA LYS A 359 -13.52 -13.57 -4.09
C LYS A 359 -12.86 -14.32 -5.26
N ASN A 360 -13.65 -14.93 -6.15
CA ASN A 360 -13.12 -15.69 -7.27
C ASN A 360 -12.49 -14.78 -8.33
N GLU A 361 -13.09 -13.63 -8.61
CA GLU A 361 -12.56 -12.62 -9.53
C GLU A 361 -11.26 -12.02 -8.97
N ILE A 362 -11.23 -11.69 -7.68
CA ILE A 362 -10.03 -11.19 -7.01
C ILE A 362 -8.91 -12.22 -7.07
N LEU A 363 -9.18 -13.47 -6.71
CA LEU A 363 -8.16 -14.53 -6.77
C LEU A 363 -7.64 -14.75 -8.20
N ALA A 364 -8.53 -14.75 -9.19
CA ALA A 364 -8.15 -14.89 -10.60
C ALA A 364 -7.26 -13.71 -11.05
N GLN A 365 -7.62 -12.47 -10.68
CA GLN A 365 -6.82 -11.29 -11.02
C GLN A 365 -5.46 -11.29 -10.32
N ILE A 366 -5.37 -11.67 -9.03
CA ILE A 366 -4.09 -11.77 -8.32
C ILE A 366 -3.19 -12.83 -8.96
N LYS A 367 -3.73 -14.00 -9.33
CA LYS A 367 -2.97 -15.06 -10.00
C LYS A 367 -2.45 -14.66 -11.38
N ASN A 368 -3.17 -13.78 -12.09
CA ASN A 368 -2.76 -13.20 -13.37
C ASN A 368 -2.12 -11.82 -13.23
N GLY A 369 -1.98 -11.31 -12.00
CA GLY A 369 -1.55 -9.97 -11.71
C GLY A 369 -0.09 -9.69 -12.10
N ALA A 370 0.26 -8.41 -12.10
CA ALA A 370 1.62 -7.94 -12.29
C ALA A 370 2.10 -7.16 -11.07
N ASN A 371 3.38 -7.22 -10.80
CA ASN A 371 4.01 -6.27 -9.90
C ASN A 371 4.30 -4.96 -10.66
N ARG A 372 4.17 -3.82 -9.98
CA ARG A 372 4.72 -2.56 -10.47
C ARG A 372 6.24 -2.69 -10.56
N PRO A 373 6.96 -1.79 -11.28
CA PRO A 373 8.41 -1.89 -11.43
C PRO A 373 9.13 -2.13 -10.09
N GLN A 374 9.85 -3.26 -9.99
CA GLN A 374 10.52 -3.66 -8.75
C GLN A 374 11.96 -3.13 -8.73
N THR A 375 12.15 -1.92 -8.24
CA THR A 375 13.45 -1.26 -8.14
C THR A 375 13.58 -0.51 -6.82
N PRO A 376 14.79 -0.44 -6.22
CA PRO A 376 15.03 0.43 -5.06
C PRO A 376 14.70 1.92 -5.31
N ALA A 377 14.72 2.36 -6.58
CA ALA A 377 14.37 3.72 -6.98
C ALA A 377 12.87 3.93 -7.25
N TYR A 378 12.00 2.97 -6.90
CA TYR A 378 10.58 3.01 -7.29
C TYR A 378 9.89 4.32 -6.91
N GLN A 379 10.13 4.85 -5.71
CA GLN A 379 9.50 6.11 -5.30
C GLN A 379 9.84 7.28 -6.23
N ASN A 380 11.10 7.34 -6.70
CA ASN A 380 11.52 8.38 -7.65
C ASN A 380 10.85 8.16 -9.01
N VAL A 381 10.77 6.91 -9.47
CA VAL A 381 10.08 6.52 -10.71
C VAL A 381 8.60 6.90 -10.64
N SER A 382 7.92 6.55 -9.55
CA SER A 382 6.51 6.89 -9.32
C SER A 382 6.27 8.40 -9.32
N THR A 383 7.13 9.16 -8.62
CA THR A 383 7.05 10.64 -8.57
C THR A 383 7.16 11.26 -9.98
N VAL A 384 8.11 10.79 -10.79
CA VAL A 384 8.28 11.24 -12.18
C VAL A 384 7.05 10.90 -13.01
N ILE A 385 6.56 9.66 -12.92
CA ILE A 385 5.38 9.23 -13.68
C ILE A 385 4.16 10.06 -13.30
N SER A 386 3.83 10.18 -12.01
CA SER A 386 2.64 10.92 -11.54
C SER A 386 2.67 12.38 -11.98
N ALA A 387 3.84 13.02 -11.92
CA ALA A 387 4.00 14.41 -12.36
C ALA A 387 3.79 14.59 -13.88
N ARG A 388 4.26 13.65 -14.70
CA ARG A 388 4.08 13.70 -16.16
C ARG A 388 2.69 13.31 -16.63
N LEU A 389 1.99 12.51 -15.86
CA LEU A 389 0.61 12.10 -16.16
C LEU A 389 -0.43 13.14 -15.69
N SER A 390 -0.07 14.10 -14.85
CA SER A 390 -1.02 15.07 -14.28
C SER A 390 -0.97 16.43 -15.00
N PRO A 391 -2.12 16.98 -15.50
CA PRO A 391 -3.44 16.32 -15.53
C PRO A 391 -3.56 15.32 -16.70
N PRO A 392 -4.21 14.15 -16.52
CA PRO A 392 -4.21 13.10 -17.52
C PRO A 392 -4.80 13.47 -18.89
N ALA A 393 -5.76 14.39 -18.93
CA ALA A 393 -6.37 14.87 -20.18
C ALA A 393 -5.37 15.67 -21.08
N ALA A 394 -4.28 16.17 -20.50
CA ALA A 394 -3.26 16.95 -21.22
C ALA A 394 -2.11 16.08 -21.76
N ILE A 395 -2.11 14.77 -21.53
CA ILE A 395 -1.08 13.84 -22.00
C ILE A 395 -0.96 13.93 -23.53
N ASN A 396 0.28 14.06 -24.02
CA ASN A 396 0.64 13.80 -25.40
C ASN A 396 1.39 12.47 -25.42
N PRO A 397 0.78 11.35 -25.85
CA PRO A 397 1.28 10.01 -25.58
C PRO A 397 2.74 9.81 -25.98
N GLN A 398 3.10 10.11 -27.23
CA GLN A 398 4.46 9.91 -27.73
C GLN A 398 5.48 10.85 -27.03
N GLN A 399 5.15 12.13 -26.93
CA GLN A 399 6.02 13.11 -26.27
C GLN A 399 6.21 12.77 -24.78
N THR A 400 5.13 12.41 -24.10
CA THR A 400 5.16 12.01 -22.68
C THR A 400 6.01 10.75 -22.49
N ALA A 401 5.88 9.74 -23.35
CA ALA A 401 6.70 8.53 -23.30
C ALA A 401 8.20 8.83 -23.50
N ASP A 402 8.55 9.73 -24.45
CA ASP A 402 9.94 10.12 -24.69
C ASP A 402 10.54 10.87 -23.50
N GLN A 403 9.76 11.76 -22.86
CA GLN A 403 10.17 12.46 -21.65
C GLN A 403 10.34 11.49 -20.46
N LEU A 404 9.35 10.63 -20.22
CA LEU A 404 9.38 9.62 -19.16
C LEU A 404 10.56 8.68 -19.30
N ARG A 405 10.89 8.25 -20.51
CA ARG A 405 12.05 7.37 -20.74
C ARG A 405 13.36 8.01 -20.28
N GLY A 406 13.56 9.31 -20.52
CA GLY A 406 14.74 10.03 -20.07
C GLY A 406 14.74 10.27 -18.55
N GLU A 407 13.64 10.79 -18.04
CA GLU A 407 13.55 11.19 -16.62
C GLU A 407 13.54 9.99 -15.67
N ILE A 408 12.93 8.87 -16.06
CA ILE A 408 12.98 7.63 -15.29
C ILE A 408 14.41 7.06 -15.31
N GLN A 409 15.12 7.14 -16.45
CA GLN A 409 16.52 6.71 -16.48
C GLN A 409 17.38 7.55 -15.54
N ASP A 410 17.18 8.87 -15.52
CA ASP A 410 17.85 9.75 -14.56
C ASP A 410 17.51 9.40 -13.11
N ALA A 411 16.24 9.08 -12.81
CA ALA A 411 15.81 8.65 -11.49
C ALA A 411 16.46 7.34 -11.04
N LEU A 412 16.58 6.35 -11.94
CA LEU A 412 17.24 5.08 -11.69
C LEU A 412 18.75 5.26 -11.37
N GLU A 413 19.37 6.22 -12.02
CA GLU A 413 20.80 6.56 -11.85
C GLU A 413 21.06 7.59 -10.74
N SER A 414 20.03 7.96 -9.97
CA SER A 414 20.08 9.04 -8.95
C SER A 414 20.58 10.37 -9.52
N LYS A 415 20.21 10.66 -10.76
CA LYS A 415 20.51 11.90 -11.48
C LYS A 415 19.27 12.76 -11.66
N GLY A 416 19.46 13.99 -12.05
CA GLY A 416 18.37 14.94 -12.31
C GLY A 416 17.74 15.51 -11.05
N VAL A 417 16.65 16.25 -11.25
CA VAL A 417 15.84 16.86 -10.19
C VAL A 417 14.45 16.21 -10.26
N LEU A 418 13.98 15.67 -9.16
CA LEU A 418 12.62 15.15 -9.06
C LEU A 418 11.63 16.32 -9.13
N PRO A 419 10.51 16.19 -9.87
CA PRO A 419 9.50 17.20 -10.04
C PRO A 419 8.73 17.56 -8.76
#